data_25ebda10bfd5be543d033a99c3b0326f
#
_entry.id   25ebda10bfd5be543d033a99c3b0326f
#
_cell.length_a   1.000
_cell.length_b   1.000
_cell.length_c   1.000
_cell.angle_alpha   90.00
_cell.angle_beta   90.00
_cell.angle_gamma   90.00
#
_symmetry.space_group_name_H-M   'P 1'
#
loop_
_entity.id
_entity.type
_entity.pdbx_description
1 polymer ?
#
loop_
_entity_poly.entity_id
_entity_poly.type
_entity_poly.pdbx_seq_one_letter_code
_entity_poly.pdbx_strand_id
1 'polypeptide(L)'
;VAKGLWREELPYVMDMIHLYIRPMLTRILEWKIGRDNNFSVSVGKSAKYMKRYLLEETYKRYLLTYSQAETEAVWDAVFIMCDLFRQTEEELAEKMNFHFDAAEADNCRAYLEHVRKLPADAREIYES
;
A
#
# COMPACT_ATOMS: atom_id res chain seq x y z
N VAL A 1 4.40 9.69 4.85
CA VAL A 1 4.94 8.43 5.41
C VAL A 1 6.45 8.34 5.25
N ALA A 2 6.97 8.60 4.05
CA ALA A 2 8.42 8.49 3.80
C ALA A 2 9.24 9.43 4.69
N LYS A 3 8.84 10.70 4.81
CA LYS A 3 9.55 11.66 5.66
C LYS A 3 9.48 11.28 7.14
N GLY A 4 8.32 10.79 7.59
CA GLY A 4 8.15 10.33 8.96
C GLY A 4 9.03 9.13 9.28
N LEU A 5 9.14 8.18 8.35
CA LEU A 5 10.04 7.03 8.50
C LEU A 5 11.50 7.46 8.53
N TRP A 6 11.88 8.39 7.67
CA TRP A 6 13.23 8.93 7.66
C TRP A 6 13.60 9.60 9.00
N ARG A 7 12.64 10.28 9.64
CA ARG A 7 12.79 10.93 10.93
C ARG A 7 12.51 10.04 12.13
N GLU A 8 12.19 8.77 11.89
CA GLU A 8 11.83 7.79 12.91
C GLU A 8 10.64 8.22 13.79
N GLU A 9 9.70 8.93 13.21
CA GLU A 9 8.48 9.38 13.87
C GLU A 9 7.42 8.28 13.81
N LEU A 10 7.70 7.12 14.42
CA LEU A 10 6.91 5.90 14.25
C LEU A 10 5.44 6.02 14.64
N PRO A 11 5.06 6.61 15.79
CA PRO A 11 3.63 6.75 16.10
C PRO A 11 2.86 7.54 15.04
N TYR A 12 3.44 8.62 14.53
CA TYR A 12 2.86 9.43 13.46
C TYR A 12 2.73 8.61 12.17
N VAL A 13 3.80 7.88 11.80
CA VAL A 13 3.80 7.04 10.60
C VAL A 13 2.73 5.96 10.68
N MET A 14 2.61 5.28 11.81
CA MET A 14 1.62 4.22 11.99
C MET A 14 0.20 4.77 11.87
N ASP A 15 -0.06 5.96 12.43
CA ASP A 15 -1.35 6.61 12.29
C ASP A 15 -1.65 6.97 10.83
N MET A 16 -0.67 7.52 10.12
CA MET A 16 -0.83 7.84 8.70
C MET A 16 -1.16 6.59 7.87
N ILE A 17 -0.47 5.49 8.14
CA ILE A 17 -0.71 4.23 7.45
C ILE A 17 -2.13 3.73 7.74
N HIS A 18 -2.51 3.60 8.99
CA HIS A 18 -3.78 2.95 9.35
C HIS A 18 -5.01 3.83 9.16
N LEU A 19 -4.88 5.15 9.28
CA LEU A 19 -6.02 6.06 9.12
C LEU A 19 -6.25 6.51 7.68
N TYR A 20 -5.20 6.57 6.85
CA TYR A 20 -5.31 7.15 5.50
C TYR A 20 -4.92 6.17 4.39
N ILE A 21 -3.83 5.45 4.52
CA ILE A 21 -3.32 4.59 3.45
C ILE A 21 -4.06 3.26 3.42
N ARG A 22 -4.20 2.60 4.56
CA ARG A 22 -4.88 1.31 4.64
C ARG A 22 -6.34 1.36 4.15
N PRO A 23 -7.14 2.38 4.48
CA PRO A 23 -8.50 2.46 3.94
C PRO A 23 -8.52 2.52 2.41
N MET A 24 -7.55 3.17 1.78
CA MET A 24 -7.45 3.21 0.32
C MET A 24 -7.11 1.84 -0.26
N LEU A 25 -6.16 1.13 0.34
CA LEU A 25 -5.79 -0.22 -0.07
C LEU A 25 -6.96 -1.18 0.10
N THR A 26 -7.63 -1.13 1.24
CA THR A 26 -8.81 -1.96 1.51
C THR A 26 -9.88 -1.70 0.48
N ARG A 27 -10.14 -0.45 0.14
CA ARG A 27 -11.16 -0.08 -0.85
C ARG A 27 -10.85 -0.64 -2.23
N ILE A 28 -9.60 -0.55 -2.68
CA ILE A 28 -9.26 -1.07 -4.00
C ILE A 28 -9.35 -2.60 -4.05
N LEU A 29 -9.02 -3.28 -2.95
CA LEU A 29 -9.21 -4.72 -2.85
C LEU A 29 -10.68 -5.12 -2.82
N GLU A 30 -11.53 -4.33 -2.17
CA GLU A 30 -12.99 -4.54 -2.22
C GLU A 30 -13.52 -4.40 -3.65
N TRP A 31 -13.02 -3.45 -4.41
CA TRP A 31 -13.39 -3.29 -5.81
C TRP A 31 -12.96 -4.49 -6.65
N LYS A 32 -11.76 -5.01 -6.41
CA LYS A 32 -11.29 -6.22 -7.07
C LYS A 32 -12.21 -7.41 -6.75
N ILE A 33 -12.56 -7.59 -5.48
CA ILE A 33 -13.49 -8.65 -5.07
C ILE A 33 -14.85 -8.47 -5.73
N GLY A 34 -15.36 -7.24 -5.74
CA GLY A 34 -16.62 -6.92 -6.41
C GLY A 34 -16.59 -7.27 -7.89
N ARG A 35 -15.54 -6.86 -8.60
CA ARG A 35 -15.37 -7.14 -10.02
C ARG A 35 -15.33 -8.65 -10.31
N ASP A 36 -14.57 -9.39 -9.50
CA ASP A 36 -14.40 -10.84 -9.70
C ASP A 36 -15.69 -11.62 -9.36
N ASN A 37 -16.62 -11.05 -8.60
CA ASN A 37 -17.87 -11.68 -8.16
C ASN A 37 -19.12 -10.95 -8.67
N ASN A 38 -18.98 -10.11 -9.70
CA ASN A 38 -20.09 -9.33 -10.29
C ASN A 38 -20.82 -8.48 -9.24
N PHE A 39 -20.08 -7.96 -8.24
CA PHE A 39 -20.60 -7.13 -7.14
C PHE A 39 -21.73 -7.80 -6.35
N SER A 40 -21.74 -9.14 -6.30
CA SER A 40 -22.77 -9.92 -5.61
C SER A 40 -22.41 -10.29 -4.18
N VAL A 41 -21.19 -9.97 -3.71
CA VAL A 41 -20.72 -10.34 -2.36
C VAL A 41 -20.32 -9.09 -1.57
N SER A 42 -20.31 -9.24 -0.24
CA SER A 42 -19.85 -8.20 0.67
C SER A 42 -18.68 -8.72 1.49
N VAL A 43 -17.67 -7.86 1.67
CA VAL A 43 -16.53 -8.16 2.52
C VAL A 43 -16.80 -7.91 4.01
N GLY A 44 -17.97 -7.36 4.33
CA GLY A 44 -18.38 -7.07 5.70
C GLY A 44 -17.71 -5.85 6.30
N LYS A 45 -18.07 -5.54 7.54
CA LYS A 45 -17.50 -4.40 8.26
C LYS A 45 -15.99 -4.58 8.44
N SER A 46 -15.25 -3.53 8.10
CA SER A 46 -13.78 -3.53 8.15
C SER A 46 -13.15 -4.67 7.36
N ALA A 47 -13.84 -5.07 6.27
CA ALA A 47 -13.37 -6.12 5.35
C ALA A 47 -13.12 -7.47 6.05
N LYS A 48 -13.89 -7.78 7.09
CA LYS A 48 -13.67 -9.00 7.90
C LYS A 48 -13.82 -10.31 7.12
N TYR A 49 -14.48 -10.27 5.95
CA TYR A 49 -14.65 -11.45 5.10
C TYR A 49 -13.71 -11.48 3.90
N MET A 50 -12.74 -10.59 3.85
CA MET A 50 -11.79 -10.47 2.73
C MET A 50 -11.12 -11.81 2.41
N LYS A 51 -10.73 -12.57 3.42
CA LYS A 51 -10.08 -13.87 3.25
C LYS A 51 -10.89 -14.83 2.37
N ARG A 52 -12.21 -14.75 2.40
CA ARG A 52 -13.11 -15.65 1.63
C ARG A 52 -13.04 -15.41 0.13
N TYR A 53 -12.69 -14.19 -0.30
CA TYR A 53 -12.86 -13.74 -1.68
C TYR A 53 -11.56 -13.39 -2.39
N LEU A 54 -10.46 -13.22 -1.66
CA LEU A 54 -9.16 -12.99 -2.26
C LEU A 54 -8.42 -14.31 -2.48
N LEU A 55 -7.56 -14.35 -3.49
CA LEU A 55 -6.61 -15.44 -3.63
C LEU A 55 -5.77 -15.52 -2.36
N GLU A 56 -5.43 -16.74 -1.95
CA GLU A 56 -4.66 -16.97 -0.72
C GLU A 56 -3.35 -16.17 -0.71
N GLU A 57 -2.64 -16.13 -1.84
CA GLU A 57 -1.39 -15.40 -1.97
C GLU A 57 -1.58 -13.89 -1.80
N THR A 58 -2.64 -13.33 -2.39
CA THR A 58 -2.97 -11.90 -2.26
C THR A 58 -3.32 -11.57 -0.80
N TYR A 59 -4.10 -12.41 -0.16
CA TYR A 59 -4.46 -12.22 1.24
C TYR A 59 -3.24 -12.27 2.16
N LYS A 60 -2.33 -13.21 1.93
CA LYS A 60 -1.08 -13.29 2.68
C LYS A 60 -0.24 -12.02 2.53
N ARG A 61 -0.15 -11.49 1.32
CA ARG A 61 0.54 -10.22 1.07
C ARG A 61 -0.13 -9.07 1.81
N TYR A 62 -1.45 -9.03 1.81
CA TYR A 62 -2.18 -8.01 2.55
C TYR A 62 -1.86 -8.08 4.05
N LEU A 63 -1.80 -9.28 4.62
CA LEU A 63 -1.45 -9.43 6.04
C LEU A 63 -0.02 -8.98 6.34
N LEU A 64 0.91 -9.09 5.39
CA LEU A 64 2.27 -8.60 5.55
C LEU A 64 2.36 -7.07 5.58
N THR A 65 1.28 -6.35 5.26
CA THR A 65 1.22 -4.90 5.42
C THR A 65 1.03 -4.48 6.88
N TYR A 66 0.72 -5.41 7.78
CA TYR A 66 0.70 -5.19 9.22
C TYR A 66 2.08 -5.53 9.76
N SER A 67 2.78 -4.55 10.27
CA SER A 67 4.14 -4.74 10.78
C SER A 67 4.25 -4.31 12.23
N GLN A 68 5.33 -4.73 12.86
CA GLN A 68 5.71 -4.16 14.15
C GLN A 68 6.13 -2.70 13.94
N ALA A 69 6.00 -1.88 14.98
CA ALA A 69 6.39 -0.47 14.94
C ALA A 69 7.92 -0.35 15.09
N GLU A 70 8.63 -0.79 14.06
CA GLU A 70 10.07 -0.73 13.92
C GLU A 70 10.36 -0.20 12.52
N THR A 71 11.32 0.70 12.38
CA THR A 71 11.57 1.45 11.15
C THR A 71 11.73 0.55 9.92
N GLU A 72 12.59 -0.46 9.98
CA GLU A 72 12.83 -1.34 8.83
C GLU A 72 11.60 -2.21 8.50
N ALA A 73 10.92 -2.71 9.53
CA ALA A 73 9.69 -3.50 9.34
C ALA A 73 8.59 -2.67 8.70
N VAL A 74 8.45 -1.40 9.09
CA VAL A 74 7.46 -0.49 8.50
C VAL A 74 7.82 -0.17 7.05
N TRP A 75 9.10 0.06 6.72
CA TRP A 75 9.53 0.25 5.34
C TRP A 75 9.15 -0.93 4.46
N ASP A 76 9.41 -2.15 4.92
CA ASP A 76 9.07 -3.36 4.18
C ASP A 76 7.56 -3.44 3.95
N ALA A 77 6.76 -3.14 4.97
CA ALA A 77 5.30 -3.13 4.86
C ALA A 77 4.81 -2.08 3.85
N VAL A 78 5.41 -0.89 3.85
CA VAL A 78 5.05 0.19 2.91
C VAL A 78 5.31 -0.23 1.47
N PHE A 79 6.44 -0.88 1.19
CA PHE A 79 6.71 -1.37 -0.16
C PHE A 79 5.73 -2.46 -0.58
N ILE A 80 5.35 -3.37 0.32
CA ILE A 80 4.32 -4.38 0.02
C ILE A 80 2.99 -3.70 -0.29
N MET A 81 2.61 -2.69 0.47
CA MET A 81 1.37 -1.91 0.21
C MET A 81 1.39 -1.26 -1.16
N CYS A 82 2.52 -0.62 -1.53
CA CYS A 82 2.67 0.01 -2.83
C CYS A 82 2.55 -1.00 -3.97
N ASP A 83 3.22 -2.13 -3.86
CA ASP A 83 3.20 -3.16 -4.89
C ASP A 83 1.81 -3.80 -5.03
N LEU A 84 1.16 -4.08 -3.91
CA LEU A 84 -0.17 -4.65 -3.90
C LEU A 84 -1.21 -3.68 -4.48
N PHE A 85 -1.14 -2.41 -4.11
CA PHE A 85 -2.00 -1.36 -4.64
C PHE A 85 -1.82 -1.22 -6.15
N ARG A 86 -0.58 -1.11 -6.61
CA ARG A 86 -0.24 -0.98 -8.02
C ARG A 86 -0.76 -2.16 -8.83
N GLN A 87 -0.48 -3.37 -8.39
CA GLN A 87 -0.91 -4.58 -9.08
C GLN A 87 -2.44 -4.64 -9.19
N THR A 88 -3.13 -4.34 -8.11
CA THR A 88 -4.60 -4.34 -8.09
C THR A 88 -5.17 -3.26 -9.00
N GLU A 89 -4.59 -2.06 -8.97
CA GLU A 89 -5.00 -0.96 -9.83
C GLU A 89 -4.80 -1.28 -11.32
N GLU A 90 -3.68 -1.90 -11.68
CA GLU A 90 -3.42 -2.36 -13.05
C GLU A 90 -4.48 -3.36 -13.52
N GLU A 91 -4.79 -4.36 -12.68
CA GLU A 91 -5.80 -5.36 -13.00
C GLU A 91 -7.17 -4.73 -13.21
N LEU A 92 -7.57 -3.81 -12.32
CA LEU A 92 -8.84 -3.12 -12.43
C LEU A 92 -8.89 -2.20 -13.64
N ALA A 93 -7.81 -1.49 -13.94
CA ALA A 93 -7.72 -0.64 -15.12
C ALA A 93 -7.93 -1.43 -16.40
N GLU A 94 -7.31 -2.59 -16.51
CA GLU A 94 -7.44 -3.48 -17.66
C GLU A 94 -8.88 -4.02 -17.79
N LYS A 95 -9.46 -4.50 -16.70
CA LYS A 95 -10.80 -5.11 -16.70
C LYS A 95 -11.92 -4.09 -16.84
N MET A 96 -11.76 -2.90 -16.28
CA MET A 96 -12.79 -1.84 -16.26
C MET A 96 -12.53 -0.75 -17.30
N ASN A 97 -11.48 -0.92 -18.09
CA ASN A 97 -11.15 -0.05 -19.22
C ASN A 97 -10.91 1.42 -18.82
N PHE A 98 -10.12 1.66 -17.77
CA PHE A 98 -9.65 3.01 -17.44
C PHE A 98 -8.11 3.08 -17.53
N HIS A 99 -7.60 4.31 -17.59
CA HIS A 99 -6.16 4.55 -17.71
C HIS A 99 -5.43 4.29 -16.40
N PHE A 100 -4.32 3.55 -16.47
CA PHE A 100 -3.37 3.37 -15.38
C PHE A 100 -2.07 4.12 -15.71
N ASP A 101 -1.64 5.01 -14.81
CA ASP A 101 -0.41 5.77 -15.00
C ASP A 101 0.78 5.04 -14.36
N ALA A 102 1.45 4.22 -15.17
CA ALA A 102 2.62 3.45 -14.73
C ALA A 102 3.80 4.36 -14.36
N ALA A 103 3.96 5.48 -15.06
CA ALA A 103 5.06 6.42 -14.79
C ALA A 103 4.90 7.06 -13.40
N GLU A 104 3.68 7.45 -13.03
CA GLU A 104 3.40 7.99 -11.71
C GLU A 104 3.70 6.97 -10.61
N ALA A 105 3.25 5.72 -10.80
CA ALA A 105 3.51 4.64 -9.85
C ALA A 105 5.02 4.37 -9.71
N ASP A 106 5.75 4.36 -10.81
CA ASP A 106 7.21 4.15 -10.80
C ASP A 106 7.91 5.31 -10.09
N ASN A 107 7.48 6.55 -10.30
CA ASN A 107 8.04 7.72 -9.65
C ASN A 107 7.81 7.70 -8.14
N CYS A 108 6.62 7.32 -7.69
CA CYS A 108 6.32 7.18 -6.27
C CYS A 108 7.21 6.13 -5.61
N ARG A 109 7.38 4.98 -6.26
CA ARG A 109 8.25 3.92 -5.74
C ARG A 109 9.71 4.36 -5.70
N ALA A 110 10.19 5.02 -6.74
CA ALA A 110 11.56 5.54 -6.78
C ALA A 110 11.82 6.55 -5.67
N TYR A 111 10.86 7.41 -5.37
CA TYR A 111 10.94 8.35 -4.26
C TYR A 111 11.07 7.63 -2.92
N LEU A 112 10.25 6.60 -2.68
CA LEU A 112 10.33 5.81 -1.45
C LEU A 112 11.67 5.11 -1.30
N GLU A 113 12.19 4.52 -2.38
CA GLU A 113 13.50 3.86 -2.38
C GLU A 113 14.61 4.85 -2.08
N HIS A 114 14.52 6.04 -2.67
CA HIS A 114 15.51 7.11 -2.44
C HIS A 114 15.52 7.53 -0.96
N VAL A 115 14.36 7.79 -0.38
CA VAL A 115 14.26 8.22 1.03
C VAL A 115 14.75 7.13 1.98
N ARG A 116 14.43 5.87 1.71
CA ARG A 116 14.89 4.75 2.53
C ARG A 116 16.43 4.66 2.60
N LYS A 117 17.10 5.03 1.52
CA LYS A 117 18.57 4.95 1.42
C LYS A 117 19.29 6.18 1.99
N LEU A 118 18.55 7.23 2.36
CA LEU A 118 19.17 8.44 2.90
C LEU A 118 19.84 8.16 4.25
N PRO A 119 21.04 8.75 4.50
CA PRO A 119 21.63 8.72 5.82
C PRO A 119 20.75 9.43 6.86
N ALA A 120 20.78 8.96 8.09
CA ALA A 120 19.99 9.55 9.18
C ALA A 120 20.30 11.03 9.42
N ASP A 121 21.52 11.46 9.11
CA ASP A 121 22.00 12.83 9.28
C ASP A 121 21.86 13.70 8.02
N ALA A 122 21.23 13.19 6.97
CA ALA A 122 20.97 13.99 5.78
C ALA A 122 20.05 15.17 6.12
N ARG A 123 20.33 16.34 5.57
CA ARG A 123 19.56 17.57 5.83
C ARG A 123 18.40 17.72 4.87
N GLU A 124 18.57 17.25 3.64
CA GLU A 124 17.58 17.36 2.58
C GLU A 124 17.38 16.01 1.92
N ILE A 125 16.16 15.78 1.41
CA ILE A 125 15.82 14.53 0.71
C ILE A 125 16.56 14.46 -0.62
N TYR A 126 16.60 15.58 -1.34
CA TYR A 126 17.39 15.72 -2.56
C TYR A 126 18.42 16.83 -2.36
N GLU A 127 19.69 16.50 -2.54
CA GLU A 127 20.75 17.49 -2.53
C GLU A 127 20.80 18.15 -3.91
N SER A 128 20.94 19.47 -3.91
CA SER A 128 21.10 20.26 -5.12
C SER A 128 22.54 20.22 -5.66
#